data_43a596b3b0f39914b0846014daa18e1a
#
_entry.id   43a596b3b0f39914b0846014daa18e1a
#
_cell.length_a   1.000
_cell.length_b   1.000
_cell.length_c   1.000
_cell.angle_alpha   90.00
_cell.angle_beta   90.00
_cell.angle_gamma   90.00
#
_symmetry.space_group_name_H-M   'P 1'
#
loop_
_entity.id
_entity.type
_entity.pdbx_description
1 polymer ?
#
loop_
_entity_poly.entity_id
_entity_poly.type
_entity_poly.pdbx_seq_one_letter_code
_entity_poly.pdbx_strand_id
1 'polypeptide(L)'
;MATEAPFPEREYVDRYQRAQALMERDGLDALVVSEKNNYWYFTGLISYQLDHIQRPQICFLPKDGKPTLLVYGNDQAKANALPWVGGVRAYVDVPFPQELIADTLKEMGLAEAKLGFELGDDQRLGFPVNYLSRLAEALPKAQIKDGTGALTEMRLIKSPQEIELLRKACDISIKAYDRCLPQLEPGMSRREIANRLYISMIEEGAHPRHPGFLMLNSSTRYDDRRYNKGDRMIADFGACYEGYYGDITRMAIFGEPADEHKKDHQTACDVIQLCFESMQPGTPIAELSRVANRELVKRGYQAVDSPKRIGHGIGMARAEPPSLNEVETEIHRSGMILALEPKVRSEKSAVHLEEDVLITEKGPEFLTTGCRDLRVIR
;
A
#
# COMPACT_ATOMS: atom_id res chain seq x y z
N MET A 1 -18.17 -9.41 22.69
CA MET A 1 -18.48 -8.83 21.38
C MET A 1 -17.38 -9.29 20.44
N ALA A 2 -17.70 -9.69 19.21
CA ALA A 2 -16.68 -9.97 18.22
C ALA A 2 -15.89 -8.68 17.97
N THR A 3 -14.57 -8.78 17.83
CA THR A 3 -13.72 -7.65 17.48
C THR A 3 -14.02 -7.24 16.04
N GLU A 4 -14.01 -5.94 15.73
CA GLU A 4 -14.14 -5.41 14.35
C GLU A 4 -12.82 -5.55 13.56
N ALA A 5 -11.82 -6.24 14.10
CA ALA A 5 -10.52 -6.40 13.48
C ALA A 5 -10.59 -7.41 12.31
N PRO A 6 -9.90 -7.16 11.20
CA PRO A 6 -9.98 -7.99 9.99
C PRO A 6 -9.40 -9.41 10.15
N PHE A 7 -8.55 -9.62 11.15
CA PHE A 7 -7.88 -10.90 11.37
C PHE A 7 -8.19 -11.50 12.75
N PRO A 8 -8.03 -12.82 12.91
CA PRO A 8 -8.12 -13.45 14.22
C PRO A 8 -6.94 -13.06 15.12
N GLU A 9 -7.11 -13.21 16.45
CA GLU A 9 -6.10 -12.89 17.47
C GLU A 9 -4.70 -13.46 17.12
N ARG A 10 -4.65 -14.70 16.64
CA ARG A 10 -3.40 -15.39 16.31
C ARG A 10 -2.53 -14.59 15.33
N GLU A 11 -3.13 -13.96 14.31
CA GLU A 11 -2.40 -13.16 13.33
C GLU A 11 -1.66 -11.99 14.02
N TYR A 12 -2.31 -11.30 14.96
CA TYR A 12 -1.68 -10.20 15.70
C TYR A 12 -0.59 -10.67 16.65
N VAL A 13 -0.80 -11.82 17.30
CA VAL A 13 0.23 -12.44 18.15
C VAL A 13 1.46 -12.84 17.31
N ASP A 14 1.25 -13.44 16.15
CA ASP A 14 2.33 -13.82 15.22
C ASP A 14 3.08 -12.57 14.71
N ARG A 15 2.38 -11.45 14.42
CA ARG A 15 2.98 -10.16 14.07
C ARG A 15 3.86 -9.62 15.19
N TYR A 16 3.39 -9.68 16.44
CA TYR A 16 4.20 -9.23 17.58
C TYR A 16 5.46 -10.04 17.75
N GLN A 17 5.38 -11.38 17.67
CA GLN A 17 6.55 -12.25 17.78
C GLN A 17 7.57 -11.97 16.68
N ARG A 18 7.13 -11.76 15.44
CA ARG A 18 8.00 -11.37 14.34
C ARG A 18 8.65 -10.01 14.56
N ALA A 19 7.87 -9.01 15.00
CA ALA A 19 8.40 -7.68 15.30
C ALA A 19 9.41 -7.71 16.46
N GLN A 20 9.15 -8.51 17.49
CA GLN A 20 10.06 -8.69 18.63
C GLN A 20 11.39 -9.32 18.21
N ALA A 21 11.37 -10.31 17.32
CA ALA A 21 12.59 -10.87 16.74
C ALA A 21 13.39 -9.84 15.91
N LEU A 22 12.69 -8.98 15.16
CA LEU A 22 13.31 -7.90 14.40
C LEU A 22 13.89 -6.81 15.32
N MET A 23 13.18 -6.47 16.40
CA MET A 23 13.71 -5.55 17.42
C MET A 23 14.98 -6.07 18.08
N GLU A 24 15.05 -7.38 18.38
CA GLU A 24 16.24 -8.01 18.91
C GLU A 24 17.42 -7.88 17.93
N ARG A 25 17.20 -8.18 16.64
CA ARG A 25 18.19 -8.01 15.57
C ARG A 25 18.72 -6.57 15.51
N ASP A 26 17.81 -5.59 15.60
CA ASP A 26 18.12 -4.16 15.42
C ASP A 26 18.55 -3.48 16.74
N GLY A 27 18.57 -4.23 17.84
CA GLY A 27 18.98 -3.74 19.17
C GLY A 27 17.99 -2.71 19.74
N LEU A 28 16.69 -2.88 19.48
CA LEU A 28 15.61 -2.05 20.00
C LEU A 28 14.93 -2.72 21.19
N ASP A 29 14.47 -1.93 22.16
CA ASP A 29 13.71 -2.41 23.33
C ASP A 29 12.20 -2.25 23.14
N ALA A 30 11.77 -1.33 22.28
CA ALA A 30 10.38 -1.16 21.89
C ALA A 30 10.25 -0.47 20.52
N LEU A 31 9.14 -0.71 19.83
CA LEU A 31 8.66 0.11 18.72
C LEU A 31 7.56 1.05 19.21
N VAL A 32 7.63 2.31 18.82
CA VAL A 32 6.61 3.34 19.08
C VAL A 32 5.98 3.71 17.74
N VAL A 33 4.83 3.13 17.47
CA VAL A 33 4.18 3.13 16.17
C VAL A 33 2.99 4.09 16.16
N SER A 34 2.99 5.04 15.26
CA SER A 34 2.00 6.12 15.20
C SER A 34 1.47 6.41 13.78
N GLU A 35 2.18 5.99 12.73
CA GLU A 35 1.68 6.10 11.36
C GLU A 35 0.44 5.21 11.20
N LYS A 36 -0.57 5.71 10.50
CA LYS A 36 -1.90 5.11 10.38
C LYS A 36 -1.86 3.63 9.95
N ASN A 37 -1.12 3.30 8.89
CA ASN A 37 -1.08 1.95 8.37
C ASN A 37 -0.29 1.01 9.29
N ASN A 38 0.82 1.49 9.86
CA ASN A 38 1.59 0.73 10.83
C ASN A 38 0.79 0.50 12.13
N TYR A 39 0.11 1.55 12.62
CA TYR A 39 -0.77 1.43 13.79
C TYR A 39 -1.86 0.39 13.53
N TRP A 40 -2.55 0.47 12.40
CA TRP A 40 -3.57 -0.50 12.02
C TRP A 40 -3.00 -1.91 11.87
N TYR A 41 -1.83 -2.04 11.22
CA TYR A 41 -1.15 -3.32 11.03
C TYR A 41 -0.94 -4.08 12.35
N PHE A 42 -0.48 -3.38 13.38
CA PHE A 42 -0.23 -3.99 14.69
C PHE A 42 -1.48 -4.13 15.56
N THR A 43 -2.46 -3.27 15.42
CA THR A 43 -3.59 -3.25 16.34
C THR A 43 -4.87 -3.88 15.78
N GLY A 44 -5.08 -3.83 14.48
CA GLY A 44 -6.37 -4.13 13.85
C GLY A 44 -7.47 -3.12 14.18
N LEU A 45 -7.15 -2.05 14.89
CA LEU A 45 -8.10 -1.02 15.30
C LEU A 45 -8.28 0.01 14.19
N ILE A 46 -9.28 -0.20 13.34
CA ILE A 46 -9.66 0.75 12.31
C ILE A 46 -10.39 1.91 12.96
N SER A 47 -9.78 3.09 12.93
CA SER A 47 -10.38 4.28 13.49
C SER A 47 -10.26 5.47 12.55
N TYR A 48 -11.37 6.17 12.34
CA TYR A 48 -11.35 7.44 11.64
C TYR A 48 -10.65 8.55 12.44
N GLN A 49 -10.36 8.34 13.74
CA GLN A 49 -9.54 9.27 14.53
C GLN A 49 -8.13 9.40 13.97
N LEU A 50 -7.61 8.36 13.33
CA LEU A 50 -6.32 8.40 12.64
C LEU A 50 -6.26 9.37 11.44
N ASP A 51 -7.40 9.84 10.95
CA ASP A 51 -7.48 10.88 9.91
C ASP A 51 -7.38 12.30 10.50
N HIS A 52 -7.45 12.44 11.84
CA HIS A 52 -7.35 13.72 12.52
C HIS A 52 -5.93 14.00 12.99
N ILE A 53 -5.26 15.00 12.42
CA ILE A 53 -3.91 15.43 12.81
C ILE A 53 -3.77 15.72 14.32
N GLN A 54 -4.85 16.19 14.95
CA GLN A 54 -4.88 16.58 16.37
C GLN A 54 -5.09 15.40 17.34
N ARG A 55 -5.29 14.19 16.81
CA ARG A 55 -5.68 13.00 17.61
C ARG A 55 -4.76 11.82 17.31
N PRO A 56 -3.45 11.94 17.58
CA PRO A 56 -2.55 10.82 17.37
C PRO A 56 -2.97 9.62 18.21
N GLN A 57 -2.86 8.44 17.65
CA GLN A 57 -2.96 7.17 18.36
C GLN A 57 -1.63 6.45 18.26
N ILE A 58 -1.19 5.82 19.32
CA ILE A 58 0.14 5.25 19.41
C ILE A 58 0.06 3.82 19.93
N CYS A 59 0.75 2.92 19.26
CA CYS A 59 0.99 1.56 19.72
C CYS A 59 2.43 1.48 20.26
N PHE A 60 2.59 1.21 21.54
CA PHE A 60 3.86 0.94 22.19
C PHE A 60 4.04 -0.58 22.24
N LEU A 61 4.84 -1.12 21.35
CA LEU A 61 5.14 -2.54 21.28
C LEU A 61 6.50 -2.82 21.94
N PRO A 62 6.55 -3.40 23.16
CA PRO A 62 7.79 -3.77 23.80
C PRO A 62 8.38 -5.05 23.17
N LYS A 63 9.70 -5.25 23.33
CA LYS A 63 10.35 -6.49 22.88
C LYS A 63 9.88 -7.73 23.64
N ASP A 64 9.27 -7.55 24.81
CA ASP A 64 8.69 -8.61 25.63
C ASP A 64 7.26 -8.24 26.05
N GLY A 65 6.30 -9.14 25.84
CA GLY A 65 4.91 -8.95 26.24
C GLY A 65 4.00 -8.40 25.17
N LYS A 66 2.83 -7.91 25.60
CA LYS A 66 1.79 -7.35 24.73
C LYS A 66 1.93 -5.82 24.61
N PRO A 67 1.46 -5.22 23.51
CA PRO A 67 1.51 -3.77 23.34
C PRO A 67 0.57 -3.03 24.29
N THR A 68 0.93 -1.78 24.57
CA THR A 68 0.04 -0.78 25.17
C THR A 68 -0.41 0.21 24.12
N LEU A 69 -1.70 0.56 24.09
CA LEU A 69 -2.25 1.54 23.15
C LEU A 69 -2.57 2.85 23.84
N LEU A 70 -2.15 3.95 23.24
CA LEU A 70 -2.63 5.28 23.59
C LEU A 70 -3.63 5.72 22.53
N VAL A 71 -4.90 5.90 22.94
CA VAL A 71 -6.01 6.12 22.00
C VAL A 71 -6.82 7.36 22.37
N TYR A 72 -7.48 7.96 21.37
CA TYR A 72 -8.51 8.94 21.65
C TYR A 72 -9.73 8.26 22.29
N GLY A 73 -10.38 8.93 23.26
CA GLY A 73 -11.42 8.33 24.12
C GLY A 73 -12.54 7.60 23.41
N ASN A 74 -12.92 8.03 22.19
CA ASN A 74 -13.95 7.36 21.40
C ASN A 74 -13.56 5.92 21.00
N ASP A 75 -12.27 5.59 20.96
CA ASP A 75 -11.78 4.28 20.59
C ASP A 75 -11.45 3.40 21.81
N GLN A 76 -11.54 3.93 23.03
CA GLN A 76 -11.15 3.23 24.25
C GLN A 76 -11.86 1.89 24.41
N ALA A 77 -13.18 1.87 24.20
CA ALA A 77 -13.98 0.64 24.36
C ALA A 77 -13.58 -0.43 23.33
N LYS A 78 -13.31 -0.01 22.07
CA LYS A 78 -12.85 -0.92 21.00
C LYS A 78 -11.45 -1.45 21.30
N ALA A 79 -10.53 -0.59 21.72
CA ALA A 79 -9.17 -0.97 22.09
C ALA A 79 -9.13 -1.96 23.27
N ASN A 80 -9.94 -1.74 24.30
CA ASN A 80 -10.06 -2.65 25.44
C ASN A 80 -10.66 -4.03 25.07
N ALA A 81 -11.38 -4.12 23.97
CA ALA A 81 -11.96 -5.37 23.50
C ALA A 81 -10.96 -6.24 22.71
N LEU A 82 -9.74 -5.75 22.43
CA LEU A 82 -8.70 -6.47 21.68
C LEU A 82 -7.90 -7.41 22.61
N PRO A 83 -8.05 -8.73 22.51
CA PRO A 83 -7.42 -9.66 23.47
C PRO A 83 -5.91 -9.75 23.37
N TRP A 84 -5.33 -9.28 22.24
CA TRP A 84 -3.89 -9.23 22.02
C TRP A 84 -3.23 -7.95 22.57
N VAL A 85 -4.00 -6.98 23.08
CA VAL A 85 -3.49 -5.75 23.69
C VAL A 85 -3.33 -5.94 25.20
N GLY A 86 -2.22 -5.48 25.76
CA GLY A 86 -1.91 -5.61 27.19
C GLY A 86 -2.41 -4.47 28.05
N GLY A 87 -2.48 -3.26 27.47
CA GLY A 87 -2.91 -2.05 28.16
C GLY A 87 -3.53 -1.02 27.22
N VAL A 88 -4.47 -0.23 27.73
CA VAL A 88 -5.08 0.86 26.97
C VAL A 88 -5.10 2.12 27.83
N ARG A 89 -4.52 3.19 27.32
CA ARG A 89 -4.58 4.53 27.89
C ARG A 89 -5.37 5.43 26.96
N ALA A 90 -6.40 6.09 27.47
CA ALA A 90 -7.22 6.99 26.67
C ALA A 90 -7.01 8.45 27.06
N TYR A 91 -7.19 9.34 26.10
CA TYR A 91 -7.22 10.78 26.30
C TYR A 91 -8.39 11.41 25.55
N VAL A 92 -8.82 12.59 25.98
CA VAL A 92 -9.94 13.34 25.36
C VAL A 92 -9.58 14.79 25.03
N ASP A 93 -8.43 15.26 25.51
CA ASP A 93 -8.02 16.63 25.37
C ASP A 93 -7.50 16.99 23.97
N VAL A 94 -7.79 18.21 23.55
CA VAL A 94 -7.23 18.83 22.34
C VAL A 94 -6.75 20.22 22.73
N PRO A 95 -5.46 20.54 22.55
CA PRO A 95 -4.41 19.75 21.88
C PRO A 95 -4.04 18.48 22.64
N PHE A 96 -3.48 17.51 21.91
CA PHE A 96 -3.02 16.24 22.46
C PHE A 96 -2.03 16.46 23.62
N PRO A 97 -2.29 15.87 24.79
CA PRO A 97 -1.38 15.96 25.94
C PRO A 97 -0.14 15.08 25.70
N GLN A 98 0.85 15.66 25.09
CA GLN A 98 2.05 14.97 24.57
C GLN A 98 2.89 14.29 25.66
N GLU A 99 2.82 14.75 26.90
CA GLU A 99 3.44 14.14 28.08
C GLU A 99 2.98 12.70 28.31
N LEU A 100 1.78 12.34 27.83
CA LEU A 100 1.26 10.97 27.89
C LEU A 100 2.17 9.95 27.18
N ILE A 101 2.94 10.36 26.19
CA ILE A 101 3.91 9.47 25.52
C ILE A 101 4.98 9.05 26.54
N ALA A 102 5.60 10.03 27.22
CA ALA A 102 6.64 9.77 28.21
C ALA A 102 6.09 9.01 29.42
N ASP A 103 4.90 9.38 29.90
CA ASP A 103 4.30 8.74 31.06
C ASP A 103 3.90 7.29 30.76
N THR A 104 3.37 6.99 29.58
CA THR A 104 3.09 5.60 29.16
C THR A 104 4.37 4.77 29.11
N LEU A 105 5.45 5.30 28.54
CA LEU A 105 6.72 4.61 28.49
C LEU A 105 7.34 4.37 29.89
N LYS A 106 7.18 5.33 30.84
CA LYS A 106 7.60 5.14 32.24
C LYS A 106 6.81 4.01 32.91
N GLU A 107 5.49 4.01 32.75
CA GLU A 107 4.59 2.98 33.31
C GLU A 107 4.91 1.58 32.75
N MET A 108 5.36 1.51 31.50
CA MET A 108 5.82 0.26 30.87
C MET A 108 7.26 -0.14 31.26
N GLY A 109 7.97 0.66 32.08
CA GLY A 109 9.36 0.39 32.46
C GLY A 109 10.37 0.69 31.35
N LEU A 110 10.01 1.49 30.36
CA LEU A 110 10.81 1.80 29.17
C LEU A 110 11.50 3.19 29.23
N ALA A 111 11.64 3.78 30.43
CA ALA A 111 12.20 5.11 30.61
C ALA A 111 13.70 5.24 30.23
N GLU A 112 14.44 4.15 30.13
CA GLU A 112 15.84 4.08 29.74
C GLU A 112 16.07 3.24 28.46
N ALA A 113 14.97 2.92 27.73
CA ALA A 113 14.95 1.99 26.62
C ALA A 113 15.47 2.62 25.31
N LYS A 114 15.86 1.76 24.37
CA LYS A 114 16.09 2.11 22.97
C LYS A 114 14.78 1.99 22.21
N LEU A 115 14.20 3.13 21.87
CA LEU A 115 12.86 3.27 21.30
C LEU A 115 12.95 3.49 19.79
N GLY A 116 12.48 2.54 19.01
CA GLY A 116 12.39 2.64 17.55
C GLY A 116 11.14 3.39 17.11
N PHE A 117 11.31 4.45 16.33
CA PHE A 117 10.25 5.26 15.75
C PHE A 117 10.28 5.18 14.22
N GLU A 118 9.26 5.70 13.59
CA GLU A 118 9.05 5.80 12.15
C GLU A 118 9.85 7.00 11.58
N LEU A 119 11.20 6.93 11.56
CA LEU A 119 12.08 8.06 11.25
C LEU A 119 12.82 7.96 9.92
N GLY A 120 12.88 6.79 9.30
CA GLY A 120 13.61 6.57 8.06
C GLY A 120 12.78 6.82 6.81
N ASP A 121 13.36 6.48 5.66
CA ASP A 121 12.74 6.62 4.35
C ASP A 121 11.41 5.84 4.27
N ASP A 122 10.47 6.36 3.49
CA ASP A 122 9.13 5.80 3.28
C ASP A 122 8.27 5.68 4.55
N GLN A 123 8.66 6.35 5.65
CA GLN A 123 7.90 6.39 6.90
C GLN A 123 7.41 7.81 7.24
N ARG A 124 6.45 7.89 8.13
CA ARG A 124 5.92 9.14 8.67
C ARG A 124 5.59 8.99 10.15
N LEU A 125 5.91 10.00 10.94
CA LEU A 125 5.38 10.10 12.30
C LEU A 125 3.90 10.49 12.26
N GLY A 126 3.06 9.81 13.03
CA GLY A 126 1.65 10.15 13.22
C GLY A 126 1.41 11.30 14.22
N PHE A 127 2.47 11.98 14.66
CA PHE A 127 2.43 13.13 15.55
C PHE A 127 3.53 14.15 15.20
N PRO A 128 3.44 15.41 15.71
CA PRO A 128 4.43 16.44 15.42
C PRO A 128 5.85 16.09 15.86
N VAL A 129 6.84 16.37 15.01
CA VAL A 129 8.25 16.02 15.26
C VAL A 129 8.81 16.63 16.56
N ASN A 130 8.33 17.81 17.00
CA ASN A 130 8.75 18.44 18.24
C ASN A 130 8.37 17.63 19.50
N TYR A 131 7.47 16.64 19.40
CA TYR A 131 7.18 15.74 20.51
C TYR A 131 8.36 14.81 20.80
N LEU A 132 9.18 14.48 19.81
CA LEU A 132 10.42 13.71 20.04
C LEU A 132 11.43 14.48 20.90
N SER A 133 11.59 15.80 20.66
CA SER A 133 12.49 16.63 21.50
C SER A 133 11.99 16.67 22.95
N ARG A 134 10.70 16.86 23.15
CA ARG A 134 10.10 16.88 24.50
C ARG A 134 10.14 15.50 25.17
N LEU A 135 10.00 14.43 24.39
CA LEU A 135 10.19 13.08 24.89
C LEU A 135 11.63 12.87 25.38
N ALA A 136 12.63 13.32 24.62
CA ALA A 136 14.03 13.23 25.01
C ALA A 136 14.34 14.04 26.29
N GLU A 137 13.70 15.19 26.47
CA GLU A 137 13.79 15.99 27.71
C GLU A 137 13.14 15.25 28.90
N ALA A 138 11.97 14.62 28.68
CA ALA A 138 11.21 13.91 29.72
C ALA A 138 11.83 12.55 30.10
N LEU A 139 12.57 11.92 29.18
CA LEU A 139 13.24 10.62 29.33
C LEU A 139 14.71 10.72 28.91
N PRO A 140 15.57 11.42 29.68
CA PRO A 140 16.95 11.74 29.25
C PRO A 140 17.88 10.53 29.12
N LYS A 141 17.48 9.36 29.62
CA LYS A 141 18.24 8.10 29.47
C LYS A 141 17.71 7.22 28.32
N ALA A 142 16.53 7.49 27.80
CA ALA A 142 16.02 6.78 26.64
C ALA A 142 16.78 7.18 25.37
N GLN A 143 16.89 6.26 24.43
CA GLN A 143 17.49 6.52 23.13
C GLN A 143 16.43 6.46 22.05
N ILE A 144 16.20 7.58 21.36
CA ILE A 144 15.36 7.63 20.18
C ILE A 144 16.16 7.06 19.01
N LYS A 145 15.63 6.03 18.36
CA LYS A 145 16.24 5.28 17.25
C LYS A 145 15.28 5.24 16.05
N ASP A 146 15.85 5.00 14.89
CA ASP A 146 15.06 4.64 13.71
C ASP A 146 14.62 3.18 13.79
N GLY A 147 13.32 2.93 13.73
CA GLY A 147 12.68 1.61 13.71
C GLY A 147 12.22 1.17 12.33
N THR A 148 12.51 1.97 11.30
CA THR A 148 12.00 1.77 9.92
C THR A 148 12.37 0.39 9.37
N GLY A 149 13.59 -0.11 9.63
CA GLY A 149 14.05 -1.40 9.14
C GLY A 149 13.13 -2.55 9.59
N ALA A 150 12.77 -2.59 10.89
CA ALA A 150 11.84 -3.58 11.40
C ALA A 150 10.43 -3.42 10.82
N LEU A 151 9.91 -2.19 10.73
CA LEU A 151 8.56 -1.90 10.23
C LEU A 151 8.40 -2.26 8.74
N THR A 152 9.39 -1.92 7.92
CA THR A 152 9.40 -2.26 6.50
C THR A 152 9.45 -3.77 6.30
N GLU A 153 10.34 -4.46 7.00
CA GLU A 153 10.46 -5.92 6.91
C GLU A 153 9.18 -6.64 7.33
N MET A 154 8.47 -6.14 8.35
CA MET A 154 7.18 -6.68 8.79
C MET A 154 6.12 -6.67 7.68
N ARG A 155 6.08 -5.60 6.86
CA ARG A 155 5.06 -5.39 5.83
C ARG A 155 5.46 -5.93 4.46
N LEU A 156 6.76 -6.17 4.26
CA LEU A 156 7.31 -6.65 3.00
C LEU A 156 6.80 -8.06 2.66
N ILE A 157 6.82 -8.97 3.63
CA ILE A 157 6.36 -10.35 3.48
C ILE A 157 4.95 -10.49 4.05
N LYS A 158 3.98 -10.68 3.17
CA LYS A 158 2.56 -10.80 3.52
C LYS A 158 2.25 -12.17 4.13
N SER A 159 1.44 -12.17 5.19
CA SER A 159 0.88 -13.41 5.72
C SER A 159 -0.14 -14.01 4.74
N PRO A 160 -0.50 -15.30 4.88
CA PRO A 160 -1.56 -15.89 4.07
C PRO A 160 -2.88 -15.12 4.16
N GLN A 161 -3.22 -14.59 5.32
CA GLN A 161 -4.45 -13.81 5.54
C GLN A 161 -4.38 -12.45 4.82
N GLU A 162 -3.22 -11.77 4.81
CA GLU A 162 -3.02 -10.54 4.06
C GLU A 162 -3.11 -10.78 2.55
N ILE A 163 -2.56 -11.89 2.06
CA ILE A 163 -2.64 -12.28 0.64
C ILE A 163 -4.11 -12.45 0.22
N GLU A 164 -4.95 -13.07 1.04
CA GLU A 164 -6.38 -13.22 0.73
C GLU A 164 -7.12 -11.88 0.65
N LEU A 165 -6.80 -10.90 1.52
CA LEU A 165 -7.39 -9.55 1.43
C LEU A 165 -6.92 -8.82 0.16
N LEU A 166 -5.65 -8.95 -0.21
CA LEU A 166 -5.10 -8.39 -1.45
C LEU A 166 -5.74 -9.03 -2.69
N ARG A 167 -5.90 -10.36 -2.72
CA ARG A 167 -6.66 -11.05 -3.78
C ARG A 167 -8.08 -10.48 -3.91
N LYS A 168 -8.74 -10.27 -2.79
CA LYS A 168 -10.10 -9.70 -2.79
C LYS A 168 -10.12 -8.27 -3.30
N ALA A 169 -9.16 -7.43 -2.93
CA ALA A 169 -9.03 -6.07 -3.44
C ALA A 169 -8.79 -6.05 -4.97
N CYS A 170 -7.92 -6.94 -5.48
CA CYS A 170 -7.68 -7.12 -6.91
C CYS A 170 -8.95 -7.59 -7.65
N ASP A 171 -9.66 -8.59 -7.11
CA ASP A 171 -10.92 -9.11 -7.68
C ASP A 171 -12.00 -8.02 -7.77
N ILE A 172 -12.16 -7.22 -6.71
CA ILE A 172 -13.06 -6.07 -6.70
C ILE A 172 -12.68 -5.06 -7.79
N SER A 173 -11.39 -4.74 -7.92
CA SER A 173 -10.90 -3.80 -8.93
C SER A 173 -11.25 -4.26 -10.35
N ILE A 174 -10.98 -5.52 -10.66
CA ILE A 174 -11.27 -6.10 -11.98
C ILE A 174 -12.78 -6.11 -12.27
N LYS A 175 -13.58 -6.58 -11.33
CA LYS A 175 -15.05 -6.63 -11.47
C LYS A 175 -15.64 -5.24 -11.61
N ALA A 176 -15.12 -4.26 -10.86
CA ALA A 176 -15.55 -2.87 -10.97
C ALA A 176 -15.26 -2.29 -12.35
N TYR A 177 -14.10 -2.59 -12.94
CA TYR A 177 -13.78 -2.17 -14.30
C TYR A 177 -14.72 -2.80 -15.32
N ASP A 178 -14.92 -4.12 -15.27
CA ASP A 178 -15.81 -4.83 -16.19
C ASP A 178 -17.28 -4.38 -16.07
N ARG A 179 -17.74 -4.06 -14.87
CA ARG A 179 -19.07 -3.47 -14.61
C ARG A 179 -19.19 -2.05 -15.14
N CYS A 180 -18.13 -1.24 -15.01
CA CYS A 180 -18.13 0.16 -15.42
C CYS A 180 -18.12 0.31 -16.96
N LEU A 181 -17.30 -0.47 -17.67
CA LEU A 181 -17.07 -0.30 -19.11
C LEU A 181 -18.35 -0.24 -19.97
N PRO A 182 -19.37 -1.13 -19.82
CA PRO A 182 -20.59 -1.08 -20.60
C PRO A 182 -21.45 0.17 -20.38
N GLN A 183 -21.14 0.94 -19.33
CA GLN A 183 -21.86 2.17 -18.98
C GLN A 183 -21.18 3.43 -19.57
N LEU A 184 -20.03 3.25 -20.23
CA LEU A 184 -19.26 4.35 -20.79
C LEU A 184 -19.61 4.56 -22.27
N GLU A 185 -19.66 5.83 -22.68
CA GLU A 185 -19.93 6.23 -24.05
C GLU A 185 -19.08 7.46 -24.45
N PRO A 186 -18.81 7.66 -25.74
CA PRO A 186 -18.16 8.88 -26.23
C PRO A 186 -18.94 10.13 -25.83
N GLY A 187 -18.24 11.16 -25.41
CA GLY A 187 -18.82 12.41 -24.94
C GLY A 187 -18.90 12.51 -23.40
N MET A 188 -18.70 11.41 -22.68
CA MET A 188 -18.60 11.46 -21.21
C MET A 188 -17.38 12.24 -20.74
N SER A 189 -17.57 12.99 -19.67
CA SER A 189 -16.50 13.71 -19.00
C SER A 189 -15.65 12.79 -18.11
N ARG A 190 -14.43 13.20 -17.83
CA ARG A 190 -13.54 12.50 -16.87
C ARG A 190 -14.22 12.31 -15.51
N ARG A 191 -14.99 13.32 -15.06
CA ARG A 191 -15.74 13.25 -13.80
C ARG A 191 -16.84 12.17 -13.82
N GLU A 192 -17.61 12.11 -14.90
CA GLU A 192 -18.68 11.10 -15.04
C GLU A 192 -18.09 9.68 -15.03
N ILE A 193 -16.99 9.46 -15.74
CA ILE A 193 -16.31 8.16 -15.79
C ILE A 193 -15.75 7.81 -14.40
N ALA A 194 -15.06 8.75 -13.74
CA ALA A 194 -14.53 8.54 -12.40
C ALA A 194 -15.61 8.16 -11.39
N ASN A 195 -16.74 8.87 -11.40
CA ASN A 195 -17.87 8.57 -10.52
C ASN A 195 -18.42 7.16 -10.76
N ARG A 196 -18.58 6.74 -12.02
CA ARG A 196 -19.06 5.39 -12.36
C ARG A 196 -18.09 4.31 -11.85
N LEU A 197 -16.80 4.51 -12.02
CA LEU A 197 -15.81 3.53 -11.58
C LEU A 197 -15.74 3.44 -10.05
N TYR A 198 -15.81 4.57 -9.33
CA TYR A 198 -15.88 4.56 -7.85
C TYR A 198 -17.17 3.87 -7.36
N ILE A 199 -18.32 4.15 -7.97
CA ILE A 199 -19.57 3.48 -7.62
C ILE A 199 -19.45 1.98 -7.87
N SER A 200 -18.89 1.57 -9.01
CA SER A 200 -18.68 0.16 -9.34
C SER A 200 -17.76 -0.54 -8.32
N MET A 201 -16.69 0.13 -7.85
CA MET A 201 -15.85 -0.45 -6.78
C MET A 201 -16.63 -0.67 -5.49
N ILE A 202 -17.47 0.29 -5.08
CA ILE A 202 -18.30 0.16 -3.87
C ILE A 202 -19.31 -0.97 -4.02
N GLU A 203 -19.98 -1.08 -5.20
CA GLU A 203 -20.96 -2.13 -5.48
C GLU A 203 -20.33 -3.54 -5.52
N GLU A 204 -19.05 -3.65 -5.90
CA GLU A 204 -18.31 -4.91 -5.86
C GLU A 204 -17.71 -5.23 -4.47
N GLY A 205 -17.87 -4.32 -3.50
CA GLY A 205 -17.54 -4.58 -2.10
C GLY A 205 -16.31 -3.85 -1.56
N ALA A 206 -15.80 -2.82 -2.26
CA ALA A 206 -14.79 -1.93 -1.70
C ALA A 206 -15.33 -1.17 -0.49
N HIS A 207 -14.43 -0.77 0.41
CA HIS A 207 -14.81 -0.04 1.62
C HIS A 207 -15.47 1.31 1.28
N PRO A 208 -16.71 1.60 1.73
CA PRO A 208 -17.50 2.74 1.24
C PRO A 208 -16.90 4.12 1.58
N ARG A 209 -16.11 4.23 2.66
CA ARG A 209 -15.41 5.50 3.03
C ARG A 209 -14.08 5.67 2.32
N HIS A 210 -13.44 4.56 1.95
CA HIS A 210 -12.15 4.51 1.28
C HIS A 210 -12.21 3.46 0.19
N PRO A 211 -12.98 3.70 -0.90
CA PRO A 211 -13.22 2.67 -1.92
C PRO A 211 -11.95 2.30 -2.70
N GLY A 212 -10.89 3.07 -2.55
CA GLY A 212 -9.65 2.90 -3.26
C GLY A 212 -9.17 4.21 -3.87
N PHE A 213 -8.41 4.11 -4.94
CA PHE A 213 -7.91 5.26 -5.68
C PHE A 213 -8.21 5.13 -7.18
N LEU A 214 -8.09 6.23 -7.91
CA LEU A 214 -8.29 6.28 -9.36
C LEU A 214 -7.49 7.43 -9.95
N MET A 215 -6.82 7.17 -11.07
CA MET A 215 -6.28 8.18 -11.97
C MET A 215 -6.75 7.88 -13.40
N LEU A 216 -7.19 8.89 -14.11
CA LEU A 216 -7.54 8.77 -15.52
C LEU A 216 -6.54 9.55 -16.37
N ASN A 217 -5.82 8.82 -17.26
CA ASN A 217 -4.71 9.37 -18.07
C ASN A 217 -3.68 10.10 -17.20
N SER A 218 -3.23 9.44 -16.10
CA SER A 218 -2.26 9.96 -15.12
C SER A 218 -2.69 11.26 -14.43
N SER A 219 -3.99 11.51 -14.30
CA SER A 219 -4.55 12.69 -13.63
C SER A 219 -5.55 12.30 -12.55
N THR A 220 -5.38 12.87 -11.38
CA THR A 220 -6.34 12.84 -10.27
C THR A 220 -7.37 13.98 -10.34
N ARG A 221 -7.27 14.84 -11.35
CA ARG A 221 -8.21 15.93 -11.57
C ARG A 221 -9.43 15.43 -12.33
N TYR A 222 -10.53 15.30 -11.65
CA TYR A 222 -11.83 14.91 -12.22
C TYR A 222 -12.56 16.16 -12.70
N ASP A 223 -12.18 16.62 -13.90
CA ASP A 223 -12.72 17.79 -14.57
C ASP A 223 -13.78 17.39 -15.62
N ASP A 224 -14.31 18.39 -16.32
CA ASP A 224 -15.33 18.21 -17.35
C ASP A 224 -14.74 17.97 -18.76
N ARG A 225 -13.42 17.68 -18.85
CA ARG A 225 -12.79 17.23 -20.11
C ARG A 225 -13.49 15.96 -20.59
N ARG A 226 -13.97 15.99 -21.83
CA ARG A 226 -14.72 14.89 -22.44
C ARG A 226 -13.83 13.96 -23.22
N TYR A 227 -14.18 12.68 -23.20
CA TYR A 227 -13.59 11.65 -24.04
C TYR A 227 -14.42 11.50 -25.31
N ASN A 228 -13.83 11.71 -26.46
CA ASN A 228 -14.44 11.63 -27.77
C ASN A 228 -14.01 10.35 -28.50
N LYS A 229 -14.67 10.02 -29.62
CA LYS A 229 -14.24 8.91 -30.47
C LYS A 229 -12.77 9.11 -30.90
N GLY A 230 -11.98 8.07 -30.75
CA GLY A 230 -10.52 8.07 -30.96
C GLY A 230 -9.69 8.35 -29.71
N ASP A 231 -10.29 8.88 -28.65
CA ASP A 231 -9.57 9.12 -27.40
C ASP A 231 -9.25 7.82 -26.67
N ARG A 232 -8.08 7.81 -26.02
CA ARG A 232 -7.60 6.74 -25.18
C ARG A 232 -7.90 7.06 -23.71
N MET A 233 -8.49 6.10 -23.00
CA MET A 233 -8.59 6.10 -21.55
C MET A 233 -7.56 5.12 -20.98
N ILE A 234 -6.73 5.59 -20.08
CA ILE A 234 -5.89 4.79 -19.20
C ILE A 234 -6.45 5.01 -17.80
N ALA A 235 -7.01 3.95 -17.22
CA ALA A 235 -7.52 3.94 -15.87
C ALA A 235 -6.50 3.19 -14.99
N ASP A 236 -5.83 3.93 -14.13
CA ASP A 236 -4.90 3.46 -13.11
C ASP A 236 -5.66 3.58 -11.78
N PHE A 237 -6.03 2.45 -11.19
CA PHE A 237 -6.95 2.41 -10.07
C PHE A 237 -6.85 1.11 -9.29
N GLY A 238 -7.34 1.16 -8.06
CA GLY A 238 -7.44 -0.04 -7.25
C GLY A 238 -8.42 0.14 -6.11
N ALA A 239 -9.15 -0.94 -5.81
CA ALA A 239 -10.06 -0.99 -4.68
C ALA A 239 -9.31 -1.17 -3.36
N CYS A 240 -9.87 -0.62 -2.29
CA CYS A 240 -9.44 -0.89 -0.92
C CYS A 240 -10.43 -1.84 -0.26
N TYR A 241 -9.95 -2.98 0.21
CA TYR A 241 -10.73 -3.94 0.96
C TYR A 241 -10.06 -4.24 2.30
N GLU A 242 -10.75 -4.02 3.41
CA GLU A 242 -10.22 -4.18 4.78
C GLU A 242 -8.82 -3.55 4.98
N GLY A 243 -8.59 -2.38 4.31
CA GLY A 243 -7.35 -1.60 4.36
C GLY A 243 -6.22 -2.05 3.46
N TYR A 244 -6.42 -3.08 2.68
CA TYR A 244 -5.46 -3.56 1.68
C TYR A 244 -5.90 -3.10 0.29
N TYR A 245 -4.93 -2.70 -0.54
CA TYR A 245 -5.17 -2.14 -1.86
C TYR A 245 -4.83 -3.15 -2.95
N GLY A 246 -5.68 -3.24 -3.99
CA GLY A 246 -5.24 -3.71 -5.29
C GLY A 246 -4.73 -2.52 -6.09
N ASP A 247 -3.88 -2.76 -7.09
CA ASP A 247 -3.37 -1.75 -8.02
C ASP A 247 -3.33 -2.31 -9.44
N ILE A 248 -4.17 -1.75 -10.31
CA ILE A 248 -4.25 -2.19 -11.69
C ILE A 248 -4.33 -0.99 -12.64
N THR A 249 -3.71 -1.12 -13.79
CA THR A 249 -3.95 -0.18 -14.88
C THR A 249 -4.51 -0.91 -16.10
N ARG A 250 -5.59 -0.38 -16.62
CA ARG A 250 -6.28 -0.89 -17.81
C ARG A 250 -6.47 0.20 -18.86
N MET A 251 -6.50 -0.21 -20.12
CA MET A 251 -6.67 0.70 -21.25
C MET A 251 -7.94 0.41 -22.04
N ALA A 252 -8.63 1.48 -22.44
CA ALA A 252 -9.77 1.43 -23.35
C ALA A 252 -9.67 2.54 -24.41
N ILE A 253 -10.31 2.32 -25.56
CA ILE A 253 -10.42 3.29 -26.65
C ILE A 253 -11.89 3.61 -26.88
N PHE A 254 -12.23 4.88 -26.98
CA PHE A 254 -13.54 5.33 -27.39
C PHE A 254 -13.68 5.22 -28.93
N GLY A 255 -14.44 4.25 -29.39
CA GLY A 255 -14.54 3.88 -30.81
C GLY A 255 -13.44 2.90 -31.25
N GLU A 256 -13.23 2.76 -32.55
CA GLU A 256 -12.30 1.77 -33.11
C GLU A 256 -10.82 2.14 -32.81
N PRO A 257 -10.03 1.21 -32.25
CA PRO A 257 -8.63 1.46 -31.96
C PRO A 257 -7.78 1.50 -33.23
N ALA A 258 -6.93 2.51 -33.36
CA ALA A 258 -5.92 2.58 -34.41
C ALA A 258 -4.86 1.45 -34.22
N ASP A 259 -4.17 1.10 -35.30
CA ASP A 259 -3.14 0.05 -35.27
C ASP A 259 -1.98 0.39 -34.30
N GLU A 260 -1.67 1.67 -34.14
CA GLU A 260 -0.70 2.14 -33.13
C GLU A 260 -1.17 1.80 -31.71
N HIS A 261 -2.45 2.01 -31.38
CA HIS A 261 -3.01 1.66 -30.07
C HIS A 261 -2.89 0.15 -29.78
N LYS A 262 -3.18 -0.68 -30.79
CA LYS A 262 -3.09 -2.15 -30.67
C LYS A 262 -1.63 -2.58 -30.47
N LYS A 263 -0.71 -2.00 -31.25
CA LYS A 263 0.73 -2.29 -31.17
C LYS A 263 1.31 -1.91 -29.80
N ASP A 264 1.03 -0.69 -29.32
CA ASP A 264 1.55 -0.19 -28.05
C ASP A 264 0.99 -1.03 -26.88
N HIS A 265 -0.31 -1.34 -26.92
CA HIS A 265 -0.95 -2.18 -25.92
C HIS A 265 -0.37 -3.60 -25.90
N GLN A 266 -0.19 -4.24 -27.07
CA GLN A 266 0.42 -5.57 -27.15
C GLN A 266 1.87 -5.55 -26.63
N THR A 267 2.62 -4.48 -26.93
CA THR A 267 3.98 -4.32 -26.38
C THR A 267 3.95 -4.25 -24.85
N ALA A 268 3.01 -3.53 -24.26
CA ALA A 268 2.88 -3.47 -22.79
C ALA A 268 2.55 -4.85 -22.20
N CYS A 269 1.63 -5.60 -22.81
CA CYS A 269 1.32 -6.97 -22.39
C CYS A 269 2.55 -7.90 -22.44
N ASP A 270 3.31 -7.83 -23.54
CA ASP A 270 4.48 -8.69 -23.73
C ASP A 270 5.60 -8.35 -22.73
N VAL A 271 5.82 -7.05 -22.45
CA VAL A 271 6.84 -6.61 -21.47
C VAL A 271 6.44 -7.02 -20.05
N ILE A 272 5.17 -6.88 -19.67
CA ILE A 272 4.66 -7.38 -18.39
C ILE A 272 4.88 -8.88 -18.27
N GLN A 273 4.55 -9.65 -19.31
CA GLN A 273 4.71 -11.10 -19.28
C GLN A 273 6.19 -11.51 -19.13
N LEU A 274 7.09 -10.84 -19.85
CA LEU A 274 8.52 -11.09 -19.74
C LEU A 274 9.07 -10.76 -18.35
N CYS A 275 8.65 -9.62 -17.77
CA CYS A 275 9.01 -9.27 -16.41
C CYS A 275 8.47 -10.28 -15.41
N PHE A 276 7.20 -10.65 -15.52
CA PHE A 276 6.56 -11.66 -14.67
C PHE A 276 7.36 -12.97 -14.65
N GLU A 277 7.76 -13.50 -15.81
CA GLU A 277 8.56 -14.72 -15.91
C GLU A 277 9.92 -14.60 -15.22
N SER A 278 10.44 -13.39 -15.10
CA SER A 278 11.72 -13.08 -14.45
C SER A 278 11.63 -12.92 -12.93
N MET A 279 10.41 -12.79 -12.37
CA MET A 279 10.17 -12.58 -10.94
C MET A 279 10.30 -13.90 -10.12
N GLN A 280 11.46 -14.52 -10.16
CA GLN A 280 11.69 -15.78 -9.47
C GLN A 280 12.27 -15.57 -8.07
N PRO A 281 11.87 -16.36 -7.05
CA PRO A 281 12.46 -16.28 -5.73
C PRO A 281 13.99 -16.31 -5.76
N GLY A 282 14.63 -15.41 -5.03
CA GLY A 282 16.09 -15.29 -4.95
C GLY A 282 16.73 -14.44 -6.06
N THR A 283 15.98 -14.00 -7.08
CA THR A 283 16.52 -13.11 -8.13
C THR A 283 16.49 -11.64 -7.68
N PRO A 284 17.48 -10.81 -8.08
CA PRO A 284 17.47 -9.39 -7.76
C PRO A 284 16.29 -8.65 -8.39
N ILE A 285 15.60 -7.82 -7.60
CA ILE A 285 14.47 -6.98 -8.11
C ILE A 285 14.96 -6.00 -9.17
N ALA A 286 16.17 -5.45 -9.02
CA ALA A 286 16.78 -4.54 -10.01
C ALA A 286 16.88 -5.13 -11.43
N GLU A 287 16.91 -6.46 -11.58
CA GLU A 287 16.97 -7.09 -12.90
C GLU A 287 15.67 -6.91 -13.70
N LEU A 288 14.52 -6.73 -13.04
CA LEU A 288 13.24 -6.48 -13.71
C LEU A 288 13.30 -5.23 -14.60
N SER A 289 13.83 -4.12 -14.07
CA SER A 289 13.98 -2.87 -14.84
C SER A 289 14.89 -3.07 -16.04
N ARG A 290 15.98 -3.85 -15.89
CA ARG A 290 16.88 -4.16 -16.98
C ARG A 290 16.21 -5.03 -18.05
N VAL A 291 15.43 -6.03 -17.63
CA VAL A 291 14.64 -6.87 -18.55
C VAL A 291 13.66 -6.03 -19.35
N ALA A 292 12.85 -5.20 -18.66
CA ALA A 292 11.88 -4.31 -19.30
C ALA A 292 12.56 -3.36 -20.29
N ASN A 293 13.65 -2.69 -19.87
CA ASN A 293 14.36 -1.72 -20.69
C ASN A 293 14.97 -2.35 -21.94
N ARG A 294 15.59 -3.52 -21.83
CA ARG A 294 16.14 -4.25 -23.01
C ARG A 294 15.04 -4.53 -24.04
N GLU A 295 13.87 -5.00 -23.61
CA GLU A 295 12.79 -5.34 -24.53
C GLU A 295 12.12 -4.09 -25.12
N LEU A 296 11.92 -3.02 -24.34
CA LEU A 296 11.37 -1.75 -24.82
C LEU A 296 12.26 -1.15 -25.91
N VAL A 297 13.57 -1.04 -25.66
CA VAL A 297 14.53 -0.48 -26.62
C VAL A 297 14.60 -1.32 -27.91
N LYS A 298 14.62 -2.66 -27.80
CA LYS A 298 14.60 -3.59 -28.93
C LYS A 298 13.36 -3.38 -29.81
N ARG A 299 12.22 -3.00 -29.24
CA ARG A 299 10.97 -2.70 -29.97
C ARG A 299 10.85 -1.25 -30.45
N GLY A 300 11.86 -0.40 -30.21
CA GLY A 300 11.90 0.99 -30.63
C GLY A 300 11.18 1.97 -29.71
N TYR A 301 10.96 1.57 -28.44
CA TYR A 301 10.42 2.44 -27.40
C TYR A 301 11.53 3.01 -26.51
N GLN A 302 11.18 4.04 -25.74
CA GLN A 302 12.10 4.64 -24.79
C GLN A 302 12.30 3.72 -23.57
N ALA A 303 13.54 3.60 -23.12
CA ALA A 303 13.80 2.98 -21.81
C ALA A 303 13.19 3.81 -20.67
N VAL A 304 12.87 3.16 -19.58
CA VAL A 304 12.53 3.84 -18.34
C VAL A 304 13.83 4.33 -17.72
N ASP A 305 14.01 5.67 -17.67
CA ASP A 305 15.23 6.27 -17.14
C ASP A 305 15.42 5.95 -15.66
N SER A 306 16.62 5.47 -15.29
CA SER A 306 17.01 5.32 -13.89
C SER A 306 17.10 6.71 -13.20
N PRO A 307 16.62 6.88 -11.95
CA PRO A 307 16.08 5.85 -11.04
C PRO A 307 14.55 5.65 -11.12
N LYS A 308 13.91 5.99 -12.23
CA LYS A 308 12.48 5.73 -12.39
C LYS A 308 12.19 4.24 -12.28
N ARG A 309 11.04 3.93 -11.69
CA ARG A 309 10.62 2.57 -11.41
C ARG A 309 9.63 2.04 -12.46
N ILE A 310 9.57 0.72 -12.56
CA ILE A 310 8.58 -0.03 -13.34
C ILE A 310 7.57 -0.75 -12.44
N GLY A 311 7.48 -0.34 -11.18
CA GLY A 311 6.58 -0.91 -10.19
C GLY A 311 7.03 -0.67 -8.75
N HIS A 312 6.32 -1.25 -7.81
CA HIS A 312 6.54 -1.07 -6.38
C HIS A 312 5.92 -2.22 -5.57
N GLY A 313 6.24 -2.30 -4.28
CA GLY A 313 5.49 -3.11 -3.33
C GLY A 313 4.09 -2.55 -3.09
N ILE A 314 3.17 -3.42 -2.70
CA ILE A 314 1.78 -3.03 -2.39
C ILE A 314 1.31 -3.78 -1.14
N GLY A 315 0.33 -3.20 -0.44
CA GLY A 315 -0.24 -3.77 0.78
C GLY A 315 -1.29 -2.86 1.39
N MET A 316 -1.03 -2.40 2.60
CA MET A 316 -1.89 -1.43 3.30
C MET A 316 -1.69 0.01 2.79
N ALA A 317 -0.62 0.30 2.07
CA ALA A 317 -0.50 1.49 1.26
C ALA A 317 -0.49 1.08 -0.22
N ARG A 318 -1.01 1.98 -1.08
CA ARG A 318 -1.00 1.79 -2.53
C ARG A 318 0.40 1.53 -3.07
N ALA A 319 1.40 2.24 -2.54
CA ALA A 319 2.78 2.01 -2.88
C ALA A 319 3.61 1.87 -1.59
N GLU A 320 4.34 0.78 -1.51
CA GLU A 320 5.25 0.41 -0.42
C GLU A 320 6.61 0.00 -0.99
N PRO A 321 7.67 -0.07 -0.19
CA PRO A 321 8.89 -0.75 -0.60
C PRO A 321 8.64 -2.22 -0.99
N PRO A 322 9.46 -2.77 -1.92
CA PRO A 322 10.58 -2.14 -2.62
C PRO A 322 10.14 -1.33 -3.84
N SER A 323 11.02 -0.47 -4.35
CA SER A 323 10.85 0.18 -5.66
C SER A 323 11.47 -0.68 -6.76
N LEU A 324 10.71 -1.05 -7.80
CA LEU A 324 11.19 -1.88 -8.89
C LEU A 324 12.01 -1.03 -9.87
N ASN A 325 13.25 -0.72 -9.50
CA ASN A 325 14.19 0.09 -10.29
C ASN A 325 15.60 -0.53 -10.30
N GLU A 326 16.51 0.04 -11.09
CA GLU A 326 17.85 -0.51 -11.31
C GLU A 326 18.81 -0.37 -10.12
N VAL A 327 18.45 0.45 -9.11
CA VAL A 327 19.26 0.68 -7.90
C VAL A 327 18.71 -0.06 -6.69
N GLU A 328 17.60 -0.78 -6.83
CA GLU A 328 17.02 -1.61 -5.75
C GLU A 328 17.98 -2.73 -5.35
N THR A 329 18.12 -2.95 -4.06
CA THR A 329 19.02 -3.97 -3.50
C THR A 329 18.32 -5.23 -3.02
N GLU A 330 16.98 -5.19 -2.89
CA GLU A 330 16.20 -6.35 -2.49
C GLU A 330 16.16 -7.43 -3.57
N ILE A 331 15.92 -8.66 -3.10
CA ILE A 331 15.67 -9.83 -3.96
C ILE A 331 14.20 -10.23 -3.84
N HIS A 332 13.67 -10.93 -4.84
CA HIS A 332 12.33 -11.51 -4.74
C HIS A 332 12.30 -12.56 -3.64
N ARG A 333 11.40 -12.39 -2.67
CA ARG A 333 11.15 -13.35 -1.58
C ARG A 333 9.71 -13.81 -1.60
N SER A 334 9.48 -15.10 -1.29
CA SER A 334 8.12 -15.64 -1.15
C SER A 334 7.29 -14.83 -0.14
N GLY A 335 6.05 -14.52 -0.49
CA GLY A 335 5.15 -13.66 0.28
C GLY A 335 5.21 -12.18 -0.09
N MET A 336 6.14 -11.73 -0.93
CA MET A 336 6.10 -10.38 -1.50
C MET A 336 4.94 -10.26 -2.49
N ILE A 337 4.28 -9.09 -2.48
CA ILE A 337 3.32 -8.68 -3.53
C ILE A 337 3.81 -7.38 -4.12
N LEU A 338 3.94 -7.37 -5.45
CA LEU A 338 4.54 -6.30 -6.23
C LEU A 338 3.57 -5.88 -7.34
N ALA A 339 3.30 -4.58 -7.43
CA ALA A 339 2.62 -3.97 -8.56
C ALA A 339 3.64 -3.76 -9.69
N LEU A 340 3.41 -4.40 -10.82
CA LEU A 340 4.30 -4.40 -11.99
C LEU A 340 3.70 -3.51 -13.08
N GLU A 341 4.31 -2.34 -13.36
CA GLU A 341 3.75 -1.27 -14.21
C GLU A 341 4.76 -0.71 -15.25
N PRO A 342 5.40 -1.51 -16.12
CA PRO A 342 6.30 -0.98 -17.12
C PRO A 342 5.58 -0.06 -18.11
N LYS A 343 6.11 1.16 -18.29
CA LYS A 343 5.50 2.18 -19.16
C LYS A 343 6.09 2.11 -20.57
N VAL A 344 5.26 1.82 -21.55
CA VAL A 344 5.63 1.84 -22.97
C VAL A 344 5.51 3.27 -23.49
N ARG A 345 6.63 3.90 -23.81
CA ARG A 345 6.68 5.31 -24.24
C ARG A 345 7.35 5.45 -25.61
N SER A 346 6.69 6.21 -26.48
CA SER A 346 7.25 6.73 -27.73
C SER A 346 7.15 8.26 -27.74
N GLU A 347 7.66 8.91 -28.79
CA GLU A 347 7.46 10.35 -28.98
C GLU A 347 6.00 10.77 -29.03
N LYS A 348 5.13 9.88 -29.49
CA LYS A 348 3.69 10.16 -29.75
C LYS A 348 2.75 9.56 -28.74
N SER A 349 3.17 8.59 -27.98
CA SER A 349 2.29 7.77 -27.16
C SER A 349 2.94 7.36 -25.83
N ALA A 350 2.13 7.22 -24.80
CA ALA A 350 2.51 6.55 -23.57
C ALA A 350 1.39 5.58 -23.20
N VAL A 351 1.72 4.30 -23.03
CA VAL A 351 0.82 3.26 -22.58
C VAL A 351 1.32 2.68 -21.28
N HIS A 352 0.40 2.32 -20.42
CA HIS A 352 0.67 1.79 -19.09
C HIS A 352 -0.36 0.72 -18.81
N LEU A 353 0.09 -0.45 -18.50
CA LEU A 353 -0.68 -1.54 -17.92
C LEU A 353 -0.01 -1.92 -16.62
N GLU A 354 -0.78 -2.45 -15.69
CA GLU A 354 -0.30 -2.77 -14.34
C GLU A 354 -0.99 -4.02 -13.81
N GLU A 355 -0.22 -4.85 -13.13
CA GLU A 355 -0.66 -6.10 -12.53
C GLU A 355 -0.03 -6.30 -11.17
N ASP A 356 -0.82 -6.74 -10.20
CA ASP A 356 -0.31 -7.20 -8.92
C ASP A 356 0.17 -8.65 -9.02
N VAL A 357 1.40 -8.89 -8.57
CA VAL A 357 2.09 -10.19 -8.64
C VAL A 357 2.50 -10.64 -7.26
N LEU A 358 2.06 -11.82 -6.85
CA LEU A 358 2.53 -12.52 -5.66
C LEU A 358 3.76 -13.37 -6.01
N ILE A 359 4.82 -13.25 -5.23
CA ILE A 359 5.96 -14.16 -5.31
C ILE A 359 5.67 -15.36 -4.40
N THR A 360 5.58 -16.54 -4.97
CA THR A 360 5.43 -17.80 -4.24
C THR A 360 6.73 -18.59 -4.23
N GLU A 361 6.83 -19.65 -3.44
CA GLU A 361 7.97 -20.57 -3.46
C GLU A 361 8.18 -21.24 -4.83
N LYS A 362 7.12 -21.32 -5.64
CA LYS A 362 7.12 -21.96 -6.97
C LYS A 362 7.33 -20.96 -8.11
N GLY A 363 7.46 -19.67 -7.81
CA GLY A 363 7.56 -18.58 -8.77
C GLY A 363 6.41 -17.58 -8.65
N PRO A 364 6.31 -16.63 -9.60
CA PRO A 364 5.30 -15.57 -9.55
C PRO A 364 3.89 -16.07 -9.88
N GLU A 365 2.89 -15.40 -9.30
CA GLU A 365 1.47 -15.63 -9.56
C GLU A 365 0.76 -14.29 -9.72
N PHE A 366 0.00 -14.07 -10.78
CA PHE A 366 -0.85 -12.89 -10.90
C PHE A 366 -2.01 -12.94 -9.90
N LEU A 367 -2.15 -11.91 -9.09
CA LEU A 367 -3.35 -11.69 -8.28
C LEU A 367 -4.48 -11.07 -9.11
N THR A 368 -4.13 -10.31 -10.12
CA THR A 368 -5.03 -9.65 -11.05
C THR A 368 -5.34 -10.58 -12.23
N THR A 369 -6.36 -11.42 -12.08
CA THR A 369 -6.70 -12.51 -13.04
C THR A 369 -7.63 -12.09 -14.17
N GLY A 370 -7.93 -10.79 -14.30
CA GLY A 370 -8.87 -10.26 -15.33
C GLY A 370 -8.26 -10.17 -16.73
N CYS A 371 -9.13 -9.85 -17.69
CA CYS A 371 -8.73 -9.64 -19.06
C CYS A 371 -7.85 -8.39 -19.21
N ARG A 372 -6.71 -8.55 -19.86
CA ARG A 372 -5.78 -7.47 -20.23
C ARG A 372 -6.06 -6.86 -21.61
N ASP A 373 -7.03 -7.40 -22.35
CA ASP A 373 -7.30 -6.96 -23.71
C ASP A 373 -7.59 -5.47 -23.78
N LEU A 374 -7.17 -4.86 -24.90
CA LEU A 374 -7.54 -3.50 -25.25
C LEU A 374 -9.07 -3.41 -25.39
N ARG A 375 -9.71 -2.68 -24.50
CA ARG A 375 -11.18 -2.55 -24.49
C ARG A 375 -11.64 -1.46 -25.45
N VAL A 376 -12.83 -1.66 -26.01
CA VAL A 376 -13.49 -0.71 -26.94
C VAL A 376 -14.77 -0.20 -26.31
N ILE A 377 -14.89 1.13 -26.17
CA ILE A 377 -16.10 1.82 -25.72
C ILE A 377 -16.82 2.37 -26.97
N ARG A 378 -18.04 1.89 -27.22
CA ARG A 378 -18.80 2.17 -28.46
C ARG A 378 -19.81 3.28 -28.28
#